data_57385a6c0a278a2538983ad041aa246f
#
_entry.id   57385a6c0a278a2538983ad041aa246f
#
_cell.length_a   1.000
_cell.length_b   1.000
_cell.length_c   1.000
_cell.angle_alpha   90.00
_cell.angle_beta   90.00
_cell.angle_gamma   90.00
#
_symmetry.space_group_name_H-M   'P 1'
#
loop_
_entity.id
_entity.type
_entity.pdbx_description
1 polymer ?
#
loop_
_entity_poly.entity_id
_entity_poly.type
_entity_poly.pdbx_seq_one_letter_code
_entity_poly.pdbx_strand_id
1 'polypeptide(L)'
;MLVVCAVLTAGLLTFHGVVPNSPGRLGSLLETFLPWLALVAVPLFGLALLRRSAVALLSLLLPVAAWTHLFGGLLLPGAASGPHGLLVVQHNVSDENTDPAGTARDLAGAGPDLIALQELVDPALSVYRRTLAADYPYHAVRGTVGLWSKHPLTGVRPLDIKPADITEPWSRGLRTVVHTPYGEIAAYVAHLPSVRVGTRGLASARRDESAGLLGRAVAAERLEQVVLMGDLNGTADDRGLAPLTSRMDVARRGFAFSYPAALPVARIDQVMARSARVDHVRALPATGSDHLPVAARVTLG
;
A
#
# COMPACT_ATOMS: atom_id res chain seq x y z
N MET A 1 -0.50 27.56 25.84
CA MET A 1 -0.28 26.10 25.70
C MET A 1 -1.13 25.49 24.58
N LEU A 2 -2.49 25.54 24.60
CA LEU A 2 -3.34 24.94 23.55
C LEU A 2 -3.03 25.46 22.14
N VAL A 3 -2.86 26.77 21.97
CA VAL A 3 -2.47 27.38 20.68
C VAL A 3 -1.12 26.82 20.20
N VAL A 4 -0.15 26.71 21.10
CA VAL A 4 1.19 26.14 20.75
C VAL A 4 1.05 24.69 20.30
N CYS A 5 0.25 23.88 20.99
CA CYS A 5 -0.01 22.49 20.57
C CYS A 5 -0.67 22.42 19.19
N ALA A 6 -1.65 23.28 18.92
CA ALA A 6 -2.31 23.34 17.60
C ALA A 6 -1.32 23.74 16.49
N VAL A 7 -0.48 24.75 16.72
CA VAL A 7 0.55 25.18 15.77
C VAL A 7 1.60 24.07 15.55
N LEU A 8 2.05 23.40 16.62
CA LEU A 8 3.01 22.28 16.49
C LEU A 8 2.40 21.10 15.70
N THR A 9 1.12 20.77 15.96
CA THR A 9 0.43 19.70 15.20
C THR A 9 0.32 20.06 13.72
N ALA A 10 -0.07 21.29 13.40
CA ALA A 10 -0.11 21.77 12.02
C ALA A 10 1.28 21.77 11.38
N GLY A 11 2.31 22.20 12.13
CA GLY A 11 3.70 22.17 11.69
C GLY A 11 4.20 20.76 11.39
N LEU A 12 3.89 19.78 12.26
CA LEU A 12 4.23 18.38 12.01
C LEU A 12 3.51 17.81 10.79
N LEU A 13 2.24 18.12 10.59
CA LEU A 13 1.52 17.72 9.39
C LEU A 13 2.14 18.32 8.12
N THR A 14 2.43 19.61 8.11
CA THR A 14 2.92 20.32 6.92
C THR A 14 4.39 20.03 6.62
N PHE A 15 5.20 19.89 7.64
CA PHE A 15 6.65 19.76 7.54
C PHE A 15 7.17 18.39 8.05
N HIS A 16 6.35 17.34 8.00
CA HIS A 16 6.76 16.00 8.41
C HIS A 16 8.08 15.54 7.74
N GLY A 17 8.29 15.93 6.49
CA GLY A 17 9.48 15.58 5.71
C GLY A 17 10.80 16.09 6.30
N VAL A 18 10.80 17.18 7.12
CA VAL A 18 12.01 17.68 7.78
C VAL A 18 12.32 16.97 9.10
N VAL A 19 11.39 16.15 9.62
CA VAL A 19 11.66 15.37 10.83
C VAL A 19 12.79 14.38 10.54
N PRO A 20 13.90 14.39 11.32
CA PRO A 20 15.03 13.51 11.06
C PRO A 20 14.64 12.04 11.12
N ASN A 21 15.22 11.23 10.22
CA ASN A 21 15.01 9.78 10.25
C ASN A 21 16.03 9.06 11.19
N SER A 22 16.97 9.79 11.77
CA SER A 22 17.93 9.31 12.76
C SER A 22 17.86 10.20 14.01
N PRO A 23 17.84 9.62 15.23
CA PRO A 23 17.81 8.19 15.52
C PRO A 23 16.42 7.56 15.31
N GLY A 24 16.38 6.22 15.29
CA GLY A 24 15.13 5.45 15.45
C GLY A 24 14.13 5.52 14.30
N ARG A 25 14.49 6.07 13.15
CA ARG A 25 13.58 6.22 12.02
C ARG A 25 12.30 6.99 12.37
N LEU A 26 12.40 8.02 13.20
CA LEU A 26 11.27 8.80 13.71
C LEU A 26 10.47 9.48 12.58
N GLY A 27 11.15 9.93 11.52
CA GLY A 27 10.48 10.48 10.34
C GLY A 27 9.55 9.46 9.68
N SER A 28 10.05 8.24 9.37
CA SER A 28 9.24 7.16 8.79
C SER A 28 8.12 6.72 9.73
N LEU A 29 8.37 6.67 11.04
CA LEU A 29 7.34 6.35 12.04
C LEU A 29 6.22 7.39 12.03
N LEU A 30 6.57 8.69 12.04
CA LEU A 30 5.60 9.78 11.94
C LEU A 30 4.79 9.67 10.64
N GLU A 31 5.46 9.46 9.51
CA GLU A 31 4.83 9.38 8.19
C GLU A 31 3.89 8.18 8.05
N THR A 32 4.23 7.03 8.65
CA THR A 32 3.35 5.87 8.70
C THR A 32 2.00 6.18 9.36
N PHE A 33 2.00 7.00 10.41
CA PHE A 33 0.80 7.34 11.19
C PHE A 33 0.34 8.79 10.99
N LEU A 34 0.81 9.46 9.93
CA LEU A 34 0.51 10.86 9.66
C LEU A 34 -0.99 11.19 9.61
N PRO A 35 -1.87 10.37 8.98
CA PRO A 35 -3.31 10.64 8.97
C PRO A 35 -3.92 10.72 10.36
N TRP A 36 -3.40 9.96 11.32
CA TRP A 36 -3.92 9.88 12.70
C TRP A 36 -3.51 11.06 13.57
N LEU A 37 -2.57 11.88 13.11
CA LEU A 37 -2.14 13.08 13.85
C LEU A 37 -3.30 14.09 14.02
N ALA A 38 -4.31 14.05 13.14
CA ALA A 38 -5.53 14.84 13.28
C ALA A 38 -6.29 14.55 14.59
N LEU A 39 -6.19 13.32 15.13
CA LEU A 39 -6.86 12.97 16.39
C LEU A 39 -6.40 13.81 17.57
N VAL A 40 -5.20 14.40 17.51
CA VAL A 40 -4.71 15.35 18.54
C VAL A 40 -5.61 16.58 18.63
N ALA A 41 -6.28 16.98 17.54
CA ALA A 41 -7.19 18.13 17.55
C ALA A 41 -8.43 17.87 18.43
N VAL A 42 -8.86 16.62 18.62
CA VAL A 42 -10.07 16.28 19.40
C VAL A 42 -9.94 16.67 20.87
N PRO A 43 -8.93 16.19 21.64
CA PRO A 43 -8.74 16.62 23.02
C PRO A 43 -8.40 18.11 23.14
N LEU A 44 -7.67 18.69 22.18
CA LEU A 44 -7.40 20.13 22.17
C LEU A 44 -8.69 20.93 22.01
N PHE A 45 -9.63 20.49 21.19
CA PHE A 45 -10.94 21.11 21.02
C PHE A 45 -11.75 21.06 22.33
N GLY A 46 -11.85 19.90 22.96
CA GLY A 46 -12.52 19.75 24.25
C GLY A 46 -11.94 20.69 25.32
N LEU A 47 -10.61 20.75 25.43
CA LEU A 47 -9.91 21.63 26.38
C LEU A 47 -10.11 23.13 26.05
N ALA A 48 -10.16 23.50 24.78
CA ALA A 48 -10.43 24.88 24.35
C ALA A 48 -11.85 25.33 24.71
N LEU A 49 -12.84 24.44 24.56
CA LEU A 49 -14.21 24.65 25.01
C LEU A 49 -14.30 24.82 26.52
N LEU A 50 -13.71 23.91 27.30
CA LEU A 50 -13.69 23.97 28.76
C LEU A 50 -13.07 25.27 29.27
N ARG A 51 -12.03 25.78 28.58
CA ARG A 51 -11.36 27.04 28.89
C ARG A 51 -12.03 28.27 28.29
N ARG A 52 -13.12 28.09 27.53
CA ARG A 52 -13.86 29.15 26.82
C ARG A 52 -12.93 30.09 26.02
N SER A 53 -11.91 29.52 25.37
CA SER A 53 -10.89 30.27 24.67
C SER A 53 -11.14 30.33 23.17
N ALA A 54 -11.67 31.41 22.66
CA ALA A 54 -11.89 31.63 21.24
C ALA A 54 -10.59 31.54 20.43
N VAL A 55 -9.48 32.06 20.96
CA VAL A 55 -8.18 32.00 20.30
C VAL A 55 -7.69 30.54 20.16
N ALA A 56 -7.89 29.70 21.19
CA ALA A 56 -7.54 28.28 21.10
C ALA A 56 -8.42 27.54 20.08
N LEU A 57 -9.73 27.83 20.03
CA LEU A 57 -10.63 27.27 19.04
C LEU A 57 -10.25 27.66 17.61
N LEU A 58 -9.96 28.94 17.37
CA LEU A 58 -9.52 29.42 16.07
C LEU A 58 -8.18 28.79 15.63
N SER A 59 -7.23 28.59 16.58
CA SER A 59 -5.94 27.98 16.25
C SER A 59 -6.07 26.53 15.75
N LEU A 60 -7.14 25.81 16.10
CA LEU A 60 -7.40 24.45 15.60
C LEU A 60 -7.75 24.39 14.10
N LEU A 61 -8.11 25.51 13.50
CA LEU A 61 -8.28 25.57 12.04
C LEU A 61 -6.96 25.26 11.30
N LEU A 62 -5.80 25.52 11.91
CA LEU A 62 -4.51 25.23 11.30
C LEU A 62 -4.27 23.72 11.08
N PRO A 63 -4.31 22.84 12.11
CA PRO A 63 -4.13 21.41 11.88
C PRO A 63 -5.26 20.80 11.06
N VAL A 64 -6.49 21.30 11.15
CA VAL A 64 -7.59 20.86 10.29
C VAL A 64 -7.33 21.20 8.83
N ALA A 65 -6.90 22.42 8.52
CA ALA A 65 -6.57 22.84 7.16
C ALA A 65 -5.39 22.05 6.60
N ALA A 66 -4.31 21.84 7.39
CA ALA A 66 -3.16 21.05 6.99
C ALA A 66 -3.55 19.60 6.69
N TRP A 67 -4.33 18.98 7.56
CA TRP A 67 -4.81 17.62 7.37
C TRP A 67 -5.72 17.49 6.14
N THR A 68 -6.66 18.43 5.96
CA THR A 68 -7.56 18.44 4.80
C THR A 68 -6.79 18.65 3.50
N HIS A 69 -5.74 19.45 3.51
CA HIS A 69 -4.86 19.62 2.34
C HIS A 69 -4.16 18.31 1.96
N LEU A 70 -3.65 17.57 2.94
CA LEU A 70 -2.91 16.31 2.72
C LEU A 70 -3.86 15.14 2.37
N PHE A 71 -4.94 14.99 3.10
CA PHE A 71 -5.76 13.78 3.09
C PHE A 71 -7.21 13.99 2.65
N GLY A 72 -7.66 15.22 2.47
CA GLY A 72 -9.04 15.52 2.09
C GLY A 72 -9.45 14.86 0.77
N GLY A 73 -8.53 14.71 -0.16
CA GLY A 73 -8.75 13.99 -1.42
C GLY A 73 -9.12 12.53 -1.21
N LEU A 74 -8.58 11.88 -0.16
CA LEU A 74 -8.86 10.48 0.16
C LEU A 74 -10.28 10.24 0.68
N LEU A 75 -10.97 11.29 1.16
CA LEU A 75 -12.36 11.22 1.59
C LEU A 75 -13.36 11.30 0.42
N LEU A 76 -12.90 11.74 -0.75
CA LEU A 76 -13.76 11.89 -1.90
C LEU A 76 -14.18 10.51 -2.45
N PRO A 77 -15.44 10.38 -2.92
CA PRO A 77 -15.90 9.16 -3.55
C PRO A 77 -15.07 8.86 -4.81
N GLY A 78 -14.96 7.57 -5.14
CA GLY A 78 -14.30 7.13 -6.37
C GLY A 78 -14.92 7.83 -7.59
N ALA A 79 -14.09 8.32 -8.52
CA ALA A 79 -14.57 8.74 -9.81
C ALA A 79 -15.06 7.54 -10.61
N ALA A 80 -15.99 7.76 -11.54
CA ALA A 80 -16.31 6.76 -12.55
C ALA A 80 -15.02 6.39 -13.30
N SER A 81 -14.87 5.10 -13.59
CA SER A 81 -13.68 4.61 -14.30
C SER A 81 -13.62 5.18 -15.70
N GLY A 82 -12.43 5.50 -16.14
CA GLY A 82 -12.17 5.72 -17.57
C GLY A 82 -12.46 4.46 -18.38
N PRO A 83 -12.58 4.58 -19.70
CA PRO A 83 -12.92 3.45 -20.59
C PRO A 83 -11.87 2.33 -20.60
N HIS A 84 -10.63 2.61 -20.19
CA HIS A 84 -9.50 1.65 -20.19
C HIS A 84 -9.12 1.25 -18.75
N GLY A 85 -10.11 1.03 -17.90
CA GLY A 85 -9.89 0.72 -16.48
C GLY A 85 -9.73 -0.77 -16.21
N LEU A 86 -8.70 -1.14 -15.44
CA LEU A 86 -8.52 -2.46 -14.86
C LEU A 86 -8.91 -2.41 -13.38
N LEU A 87 -9.61 -3.43 -12.90
CA LEU A 87 -9.79 -3.68 -11.48
C LEU A 87 -8.69 -4.65 -11.04
N VAL A 88 -7.88 -4.24 -10.08
CA VAL A 88 -6.83 -5.10 -9.52
C VAL A 88 -7.06 -5.31 -8.03
N VAL A 89 -6.74 -6.48 -7.54
CA VAL A 89 -6.77 -6.82 -6.11
C VAL A 89 -5.39 -7.25 -5.67
N GLN A 90 -4.95 -6.66 -4.58
CA GLN A 90 -3.70 -6.99 -3.89
C GLN A 90 -4.04 -7.57 -2.51
N HIS A 91 -3.39 -8.65 -2.11
CA HIS A 91 -3.60 -9.25 -0.79
C HIS A 91 -2.40 -10.06 -0.31
N ASN A 92 -1.88 -9.73 0.88
CA ASN A 92 -1.07 -10.64 1.65
C ASN A 92 -2.03 -11.65 2.30
N VAL A 93 -1.95 -12.93 1.89
CA VAL A 93 -2.93 -13.95 2.30
C VAL A 93 -2.62 -14.60 3.63
N SER A 94 -1.50 -14.26 4.26
CA SER A 94 -0.91 -14.91 5.43
C SER A 94 -0.61 -16.40 5.26
N ASP A 95 0.58 -16.84 5.60
CA ASP A 95 0.94 -18.26 5.60
C ASP A 95 0.24 -19.05 6.73
N GLU A 96 -0.35 -18.34 7.71
CA GLU A 96 -1.17 -18.91 8.80
C GLU A 96 -2.67 -19.00 8.44
N ASN A 97 -3.10 -18.56 7.24
CA ASN A 97 -4.51 -18.56 6.85
C ASN A 97 -5.08 -20.00 6.77
N THR A 98 -6.10 -20.26 7.55
CA THR A 98 -6.74 -21.59 7.67
C THR A 98 -7.80 -21.88 6.61
N ASP A 99 -8.27 -20.85 5.85
CA ASP A 99 -9.24 -21.00 4.76
C ASP A 99 -8.76 -20.34 3.45
N PRO A 100 -7.72 -20.89 2.80
CA PRO A 100 -7.27 -20.36 1.52
C PRO A 100 -8.29 -20.50 0.39
N ALA A 101 -9.20 -21.47 0.46
CA ALA A 101 -10.24 -21.65 -0.55
C ALA A 101 -11.34 -20.58 -0.41
N GLY A 102 -11.78 -20.25 0.79
CA GLY A 102 -12.70 -19.14 1.06
C GLY A 102 -12.09 -17.81 0.62
N THR A 103 -10.87 -17.53 1.06
CA THR A 103 -10.11 -16.35 0.64
C THR A 103 -10.05 -16.20 -0.89
N ALA A 104 -9.70 -17.29 -1.60
CA ALA A 104 -9.64 -17.26 -3.06
C ALA A 104 -10.99 -16.90 -3.70
N ARG A 105 -12.11 -17.50 -3.20
CA ARG A 105 -13.46 -17.20 -3.69
C ARG A 105 -13.89 -15.76 -3.42
N ASP A 106 -13.58 -15.23 -2.24
CA ASP A 106 -13.91 -13.85 -1.86
C ASP A 106 -13.19 -12.84 -2.75
N LEU A 107 -11.88 -13.09 -3.03
CA LEU A 107 -11.10 -12.25 -3.93
C LEU A 107 -11.64 -12.32 -5.37
N ALA A 108 -11.95 -13.52 -5.87
CA ALA A 108 -12.54 -13.71 -7.20
C ALA A 108 -13.93 -13.07 -7.31
N GLY A 109 -14.74 -13.14 -6.23
CA GLY A 109 -16.07 -12.54 -6.14
C GLY A 109 -16.10 -11.02 -6.30
N ALA A 110 -14.98 -10.33 -6.02
CA ALA A 110 -14.83 -8.91 -6.33
C ALA A 110 -14.69 -8.62 -7.84
N GLY A 111 -14.46 -9.64 -8.65
CA GLY A 111 -14.40 -9.60 -10.12
C GLY A 111 -13.16 -8.93 -10.72
N PRO A 112 -11.99 -8.90 -10.08
CA PRO A 112 -10.85 -8.19 -10.60
C PRO A 112 -10.32 -8.78 -11.92
N ASP A 113 -9.56 -7.99 -12.66
CA ASP A 113 -8.81 -8.43 -13.84
C ASP A 113 -7.51 -9.12 -13.43
N LEU A 114 -6.91 -8.63 -12.34
CA LEU A 114 -5.65 -9.12 -11.76
C LEU A 114 -5.79 -9.33 -10.25
N ILE A 115 -5.24 -10.43 -9.75
CA ILE A 115 -5.11 -10.72 -8.31
C ILE A 115 -3.62 -10.95 -8.00
N ALA A 116 -3.04 -10.07 -7.19
CA ALA A 116 -1.68 -10.20 -6.69
C ALA A 116 -1.70 -10.73 -5.26
N LEU A 117 -0.97 -11.80 -4.99
CA LEU A 117 -0.94 -12.46 -3.68
C LEU A 117 0.49 -12.55 -3.14
N GLN A 118 0.64 -12.44 -1.82
CA GLN A 118 1.87 -12.63 -1.08
C GLN A 118 1.68 -13.67 0.03
N GLU A 119 2.78 -14.16 0.56
CA GLU A 119 2.86 -15.24 1.56
C GLU A 119 2.29 -16.58 1.06
N LEU A 120 2.50 -16.83 -0.23
CA LEU A 120 2.08 -18.08 -0.86
C LEU A 120 3.05 -19.22 -0.50
N VAL A 121 2.59 -20.12 0.36
CA VAL A 121 3.32 -21.34 0.74
C VAL A 121 2.44 -22.57 0.54
N ASP A 122 3.05 -23.74 0.30
CA ASP A 122 2.30 -24.99 0.26
C ASP A 122 1.91 -25.44 1.70
N PRO A 123 0.72 -26.03 1.89
CA PRO A 123 -0.22 -26.52 0.85
C PRO A 123 -1.19 -25.44 0.32
N ALA A 124 -1.26 -24.23 0.93
CA ALA A 124 -2.21 -23.19 0.58
C ALA A 124 -2.07 -22.72 -0.89
N LEU A 125 -0.82 -22.58 -1.40
CA LEU A 125 -0.57 -22.23 -2.80
C LEU A 125 -1.30 -23.16 -3.78
N SER A 126 -1.29 -24.46 -3.52
CA SER A 126 -2.00 -25.44 -4.36
C SER A 126 -3.51 -25.25 -4.31
N VAL A 127 -4.08 -24.78 -3.20
CA VAL A 127 -5.49 -24.45 -3.05
C VAL A 127 -5.83 -23.19 -3.87
N TYR A 128 -5.04 -22.10 -3.75
CA TYR A 128 -5.23 -20.89 -4.55
C TYR A 128 -5.22 -21.20 -6.06
N ARG A 129 -4.24 -21.98 -6.53
CA ARG A 129 -4.16 -22.38 -7.94
C ARG A 129 -5.41 -23.09 -8.43
N ARG A 130 -5.93 -24.06 -7.68
CA ARG A 130 -7.13 -24.81 -8.08
C ARG A 130 -8.38 -23.94 -8.03
N THR A 131 -8.55 -23.16 -6.96
CA THR A 131 -9.78 -22.37 -6.74
C THR A 131 -9.91 -21.23 -7.75
N LEU A 132 -8.79 -20.58 -8.12
CA LEU A 132 -8.80 -19.46 -9.05
C LEU A 132 -8.73 -19.88 -10.53
N ALA A 133 -8.45 -21.14 -10.85
CA ALA A 133 -8.15 -21.59 -12.21
C ALA A 133 -9.28 -21.34 -13.23
N ALA A 134 -10.56 -21.44 -12.80
CA ALA A 134 -11.70 -21.26 -13.68
C ALA A 134 -11.84 -19.81 -14.18
N ASP A 135 -11.66 -18.85 -13.29
CA ASP A 135 -11.88 -17.42 -13.57
C ASP A 135 -10.58 -16.70 -13.99
N TYR A 136 -9.41 -17.26 -13.62
CA TYR A 136 -8.09 -16.71 -13.88
C TYR A 136 -7.18 -17.76 -14.53
N PRO A 137 -7.36 -18.01 -15.84
CA PRO A 137 -6.64 -19.08 -16.55
C PRO A 137 -5.13 -18.84 -16.65
N TYR A 138 -4.69 -17.61 -16.47
CA TYR A 138 -3.27 -17.25 -16.52
C TYR A 138 -2.76 -16.93 -15.13
N HIS A 139 -1.67 -17.57 -14.71
CA HIS A 139 -1.03 -17.24 -13.44
C HIS A 139 0.49 -17.43 -13.49
N ALA A 140 1.18 -16.68 -12.65
CA ALA A 140 2.63 -16.78 -12.48
C ALA A 140 2.97 -16.69 -10.98
N VAL A 141 3.85 -17.56 -10.51
CA VAL A 141 4.33 -17.58 -9.11
C VAL A 141 5.85 -17.63 -9.09
N ARG A 142 6.47 -16.84 -8.23
CA ARG A 142 7.91 -16.86 -7.94
C ARG A 142 8.13 -16.72 -6.44
N GLY A 143 8.75 -17.75 -5.84
CA GLY A 143 8.89 -17.82 -4.38
C GLY A 143 7.53 -17.74 -3.71
N THR A 144 7.35 -16.75 -2.84
CA THR A 144 6.11 -16.57 -2.06
C THR A 144 5.17 -15.49 -2.61
N VAL A 145 5.37 -15.04 -3.86
CA VAL A 145 4.48 -14.06 -4.51
C VAL A 145 3.94 -14.58 -5.83
N GLY A 146 2.71 -14.19 -6.17
CA GLY A 146 2.05 -14.63 -7.41
C GLY A 146 1.08 -13.62 -7.97
N LEU A 147 0.81 -13.75 -9.27
CA LEU A 147 -0.19 -13.00 -10.01
C LEU A 147 -1.13 -13.96 -10.73
N TRP A 148 -2.43 -13.78 -10.54
CA TRP A 148 -3.51 -14.42 -11.32
C TRP A 148 -4.15 -13.38 -12.22
N SER A 149 -4.48 -13.76 -13.44
CA SER A 149 -4.93 -12.83 -14.48
C SER A 149 -6.01 -13.45 -15.36
N LYS A 150 -6.99 -12.63 -15.73
CA LYS A 150 -7.93 -12.94 -16.83
C LYS A 150 -7.27 -12.79 -18.21
N HIS A 151 -6.12 -12.12 -18.26
CA HIS A 151 -5.40 -11.80 -19.49
C HIS A 151 -4.09 -12.60 -19.61
N PRO A 152 -3.62 -12.90 -20.83
CA PRO A 152 -2.39 -13.64 -21.05
C PRO A 152 -1.17 -13.01 -20.36
N LEU A 153 -0.29 -13.85 -19.83
CA LEU A 153 0.96 -13.46 -19.17
C LEU A 153 2.16 -13.96 -19.97
N THR A 154 3.16 -13.08 -20.15
CA THR A 154 4.44 -13.44 -20.78
C THR A 154 5.63 -12.80 -20.05
N GLY A 155 6.85 -13.22 -20.36
CA GLY A 155 8.07 -12.61 -19.82
C GLY A 155 8.14 -12.67 -18.29
N VAL A 156 7.65 -13.77 -17.71
CA VAL A 156 7.66 -13.99 -16.25
C VAL A 156 9.09 -14.17 -15.75
N ARG A 157 9.52 -13.29 -14.84
CA ARG A 157 10.85 -13.37 -14.24
C ARG A 157 10.82 -13.00 -12.74
N PRO A 158 11.71 -13.58 -11.94
CA PRO A 158 11.88 -13.14 -10.55
C PRO A 158 12.48 -11.74 -10.53
N LEU A 159 12.26 -11.03 -9.44
CA LEU A 159 12.92 -9.78 -9.10
C LEU A 159 13.86 -10.00 -7.92
N ASP A 160 15.09 -9.61 -8.08
CA ASP A 160 16.04 -9.61 -6.97
C ASP A 160 15.90 -8.29 -6.19
N ILE A 161 15.09 -8.38 -5.13
CA ILE A 161 14.84 -7.30 -4.18
C ILE A 161 15.25 -7.71 -2.77
N LYS A 162 16.15 -8.70 -2.67
CA LYS A 162 16.65 -9.25 -1.40
C LYS A 162 17.60 -8.26 -0.73
N PRO A 163 17.38 -7.89 0.54
CA PRO A 163 18.36 -7.16 1.33
C PRO A 163 19.69 -7.91 1.45
N ALA A 164 20.79 -7.17 1.44
CA ALA A 164 22.14 -7.74 1.43
C ALA A 164 22.48 -8.58 2.69
N ASP A 165 21.89 -8.24 3.83
CA ASP A 165 22.09 -8.92 5.10
C ASP A 165 21.24 -10.18 5.30
N ILE A 166 20.37 -10.52 4.34
CA ILE A 166 19.63 -11.79 4.33
C ILE A 166 20.48 -12.85 3.61
N THR A 167 20.92 -13.86 4.32
CA THR A 167 21.77 -14.94 3.78
C THR A 167 20.95 -16.09 3.21
N GLU A 168 19.79 -16.37 3.78
CA GLU A 168 18.92 -17.48 3.37
C GLU A 168 18.30 -17.24 1.98
N PRO A 169 17.86 -18.31 1.29
CA PRO A 169 17.07 -18.18 0.07
C PRO A 169 15.84 -17.28 0.28
N TRP A 170 15.69 -16.26 -0.58
CA TRP A 170 14.64 -15.29 -0.42
C TRP A 170 14.15 -14.82 -1.80
N SER A 171 12.90 -15.10 -2.12
CA SER A 171 12.30 -14.76 -3.41
C SER A 171 10.89 -14.22 -3.15
N ARG A 172 10.77 -12.89 -3.15
CA ARG A 172 9.53 -12.16 -2.83
C ARG A 172 9.21 -11.10 -3.87
N GLY A 173 9.67 -11.29 -5.09
CA GLY A 173 9.44 -10.37 -6.19
C GLY A 173 9.23 -11.08 -7.52
N LEU A 174 8.24 -10.62 -8.28
CA LEU A 174 7.83 -11.14 -9.58
C LEU A 174 7.59 -9.99 -10.54
N ARG A 175 8.05 -10.13 -11.79
CA ARG A 175 7.68 -9.26 -12.92
C ARG A 175 7.12 -10.11 -14.04
N THR A 176 6.04 -9.65 -14.66
CA THR A 176 5.47 -10.25 -15.89
C THR A 176 4.91 -9.17 -16.80
N VAL A 177 4.67 -9.50 -18.07
CA VAL A 177 3.87 -8.69 -18.99
C VAL A 177 2.46 -9.23 -18.98
N VAL A 178 1.47 -8.36 -18.83
CA VAL A 178 0.04 -8.67 -18.98
C VAL A 178 -0.43 -8.09 -20.30
N HIS A 179 -1.01 -8.93 -21.17
CA HIS A 179 -1.57 -8.51 -22.46
C HIS A 179 -3.04 -8.15 -22.28
N THR A 180 -3.32 -6.92 -21.92
CA THR A 180 -4.69 -6.43 -21.72
C THR A 180 -5.35 -6.03 -23.05
N PRO A 181 -6.68 -5.88 -23.11
CA PRO A 181 -7.36 -5.32 -24.29
C PRO A 181 -6.92 -3.88 -24.63
N TYR A 182 -6.26 -3.20 -23.68
CA TYR A 182 -5.84 -1.80 -23.80
C TYR A 182 -4.33 -1.63 -24.02
N GLY A 183 -3.62 -2.74 -24.24
CA GLY A 183 -2.18 -2.77 -24.44
C GLY A 183 -1.42 -3.62 -23.42
N GLU A 184 -0.10 -3.64 -23.57
CA GLU A 184 0.79 -4.38 -22.69
C GLU A 184 1.15 -3.54 -21.47
N ILE A 185 1.08 -4.14 -20.29
CA ILE A 185 1.55 -3.55 -19.04
C ILE A 185 2.61 -4.43 -18.38
N ALA A 186 3.62 -3.82 -17.78
CA ALA A 186 4.51 -4.53 -16.89
C ALA A 186 3.87 -4.61 -15.50
N ALA A 187 3.48 -5.81 -15.09
CA ALA A 187 2.95 -6.08 -13.75
C ALA A 187 4.09 -6.53 -12.82
N TYR A 188 4.21 -5.86 -11.69
CA TYR A 188 5.15 -6.17 -10.63
C TYR A 188 4.37 -6.62 -9.39
N VAL A 189 4.78 -7.73 -8.80
CA VAL A 189 4.26 -8.18 -7.49
C VAL A 189 5.44 -8.29 -6.54
N ALA A 190 5.33 -7.64 -5.38
CA ALA A 190 6.41 -7.61 -4.40
C ALA A 190 5.89 -7.76 -2.97
N HIS A 191 6.71 -8.41 -2.13
CA HIS A 191 6.52 -8.43 -0.68
C HIS A 191 7.82 -7.98 -0.02
N LEU A 192 7.84 -6.75 0.51
CA LEU A 192 9.01 -6.18 1.15
C LEU A 192 9.13 -6.69 2.61
N PRO A 193 10.34 -6.66 3.20
CA PRO A 193 10.56 -7.08 4.58
C PRO A 193 9.64 -6.37 5.57
N SER A 194 9.11 -7.13 6.52
CA SER A 194 8.24 -6.60 7.59
C SER A 194 8.96 -5.56 8.43
N VAL A 195 8.22 -4.52 8.84
CA VAL A 195 8.70 -3.44 9.69
C VAL A 195 8.14 -3.60 11.09
N ARG A 196 8.97 -3.45 12.10
CA ARG A 196 8.56 -3.58 13.51
C ARG A 196 8.87 -2.31 14.28
N VAL A 197 7.92 -1.89 15.10
CA VAL A 197 8.15 -0.83 16.09
C VAL A 197 8.77 -1.47 17.34
N GLY A 198 9.89 -0.95 17.78
CA GLY A 198 10.60 -1.44 18.97
C GLY A 198 11.15 -0.29 19.81
N THR A 199 11.83 -0.63 20.92
CA THR A 199 12.42 0.35 21.84
C THR A 199 13.46 1.27 21.19
N ARG A 200 14.02 0.87 20.03
CA ARG A 200 14.97 1.66 19.24
C ARG A 200 14.33 2.37 18.05
N GLY A 201 12.99 2.41 17.99
CA GLY A 201 12.23 3.03 16.90
C GLY A 201 11.73 2.03 15.85
N LEU A 202 11.62 2.48 14.61
CA LEU A 202 11.08 1.71 13.48
C LEU A 202 12.20 0.90 12.79
N ALA A 203 12.11 -0.43 12.80
CA ALA A 203 13.10 -1.32 12.18
C ALA A 203 12.83 -1.48 10.67
N SER A 204 13.02 -0.42 9.86
CA SER A 204 12.66 -0.38 8.43
C SER A 204 13.86 -0.53 7.48
N ALA A 205 15.09 -0.73 7.96
CA ALA A 205 16.28 -0.70 7.11
C ALA A 205 16.24 -1.70 5.94
N ARG A 206 15.84 -2.95 6.19
CA ARG A 206 15.70 -4.00 5.16
C ARG A 206 14.61 -3.66 4.16
N ARG A 207 13.47 -3.14 4.64
CA ARG A 207 12.37 -2.68 3.80
C ARG A 207 12.83 -1.55 2.88
N ASP A 208 13.53 -0.55 3.42
CA ASP A 208 14.00 0.60 2.67
C ASP A 208 15.02 0.17 1.58
N GLU A 209 15.91 -0.79 1.89
CA GLU A 209 16.85 -1.37 0.92
C GLU A 209 16.09 -2.09 -0.21
N SER A 210 15.13 -2.96 0.12
CA SER A 210 14.30 -3.65 -0.87
C SER A 210 13.49 -2.67 -1.72
N ALA A 211 12.94 -1.61 -1.12
CA ALA A 211 12.24 -0.55 -1.84
C ALA A 211 13.17 0.16 -2.85
N GLY A 212 14.43 0.39 -2.47
CA GLY A 212 15.45 0.93 -3.36
C GLY A 212 15.77 0.00 -4.54
N LEU A 213 15.90 -1.32 -4.29
CA LEU A 213 16.11 -2.34 -5.33
C LEU A 213 14.91 -2.40 -6.29
N LEU A 214 13.69 -2.44 -5.76
CA LEU A 214 12.45 -2.45 -6.54
C LEU A 214 12.31 -1.16 -7.36
N GLY A 215 12.61 0.00 -6.77
CA GLY A 215 12.58 1.29 -7.46
C GLY A 215 13.55 1.35 -8.66
N ARG A 216 14.74 0.75 -8.52
CA ARG A 216 15.68 0.60 -9.65
C ARG A 216 15.14 -0.33 -10.74
N ALA A 217 14.51 -1.44 -10.36
CA ALA A 217 13.90 -2.37 -11.31
C ALA A 217 12.76 -1.71 -12.10
N VAL A 218 11.90 -0.95 -11.43
CA VAL A 218 10.82 -0.16 -12.06
C VAL A 218 11.40 0.93 -12.96
N ALA A 219 12.48 1.63 -12.55
CA ALA A 219 13.11 2.66 -13.36
C ALA A 219 13.74 2.11 -14.64
N ALA A 220 14.24 0.87 -14.61
CA ALA A 220 14.82 0.17 -15.76
C ALA A 220 13.79 -0.52 -16.67
N GLU A 221 12.50 -0.51 -16.30
CA GLU A 221 11.44 -1.15 -17.09
C GLU A 221 11.23 -0.39 -18.42
N ARG A 222 11.21 -1.17 -19.52
CA ARG A 222 11.08 -0.63 -20.88
C ARG A 222 9.63 -0.37 -21.29
N LEU A 223 8.68 -1.16 -20.77
CA LEU A 223 7.28 -0.90 -21.00
C LEU A 223 6.89 0.40 -20.29
N GLU A 224 6.19 1.25 -20.99
CA GLU A 224 5.79 2.56 -20.47
C GLU A 224 4.82 2.40 -19.29
N GLN A 225 3.79 1.59 -19.48
CA GLN A 225 2.78 1.34 -18.46
C GLN A 225 3.23 0.26 -17.48
N VAL A 226 3.28 0.61 -16.22
CA VAL A 226 3.67 -0.28 -15.12
C VAL A 226 2.62 -0.25 -14.03
N VAL A 227 2.26 -1.43 -13.53
CA VAL A 227 1.43 -1.59 -12.33
C VAL A 227 2.21 -2.40 -11.29
N LEU A 228 2.42 -1.84 -10.13
CA LEU A 228 3.03 -2.50 -8.97
C LEU A 228 1.95 -2.78 -7.93
N MET A 229 1.90 -4.02 -7.49
CA MET A 229 1.00 -4.51 -6.45
C MET A 229 1.81 -5.25 -5.39
N GLY A 230 1.52 -5.04 -4.12
CA GLY A 230 2.21 -5.80 -3.09
C GLY A 230 2.05 -5.28 -1.68
N ASP A 231 2.41 -6.13 -0.73
CA ASP A 231 2.68 -5.72 0.63
C ASP A 231 4.06 -5.07 0.68
N LEU A 232 4.08 -3.74 0.68
CA LEU A 232 5.32 -2.96 0.71
C LEU A 232 5.77 -2.64 2.13
N ASN A 233 5.04 -3.12 3.15
CA ASN A 233 5.34 -2.88 4.55
C ASN A 233 5.62 -1.40 4.87
N GLY A 234 4.88 -0.51 4.19
CA GLY A 234 4.97 0.93 4.32
C GLY A 234 3.82 1.66 3.67
N THR A 235 3.47 2.82 4.22
CA THR A 235 2.46 3.71 3.63
C THR A 235 3.06 4.52 2.48
N ALA A 236 2.21 5.07 1.61
CA ALA A 236 2.68 5.92 0.51
C ALA A 236 3.36 7.22 1.00
N ASP A 237 3.06 7.64 2.22
CA ASP A 237 3.65 8.84 2.84
C ASP A 237 5.01 8.54 3.47
N ASP A 238 5.34 7.26 3.76
CA ASP A 238 6.63 6.88 4.34
C ASP A 238 7.77 7.09 3.33
N ARG A 239 8.71 7.96 3.68
CA ARG A 239 9.90 8.28 2.86
C ARG A 239 10.74 7.05 2.48
N GLY A 240 10.65 5.95 3.21
CA GLY A 240 11.30 4.68 2.85
C GLY A 240 10.79 4.11 1.54
N LEU A 241 9.58 4.48 1.10
CA LEU A 241 9.03 4.14 -0.20
C LEU A 241 9.27 5.22 -1.28
N ALA A 242 9.99 6.31 -0.99
CA ALA A 242 10.31 7.36 -1.95
C ALA A 242 10.93 6.87 -3.27
N PRO A 243 11.77 5.81 -3.31
CA PRO A 243 12.25 5.24 -4.56
C PRO A 243 11.14 4.79 -5.53
N LEU A 244 9.95 4.49 -5.00
CA LEU A 244 8.75 4.10 -5.75
C LEU A 244 7.79 5.28 -5.94
N THR A 245 7.40 5.96 -4.85
CA THR A 245 6.38 7.02 -4.87
C THR A 245 6.80 8.27 -5.65
N SER A 246 8.11 8.50 -5.83
CA SER A 246 8.62 9.57 -6.70
C SER A 246 8.47 9.30 -8.21
N ARG A 247 8.12 8.06 -8.59
CA ARG A 247 8.07 7.62 -10.00
C ARG A 247 6.74 7.02 -10.41
N MET A 248 5.88 6.74 -9.43
CA MET A 248 4.62 6.04 -9.64
C MET A 248 3.49 6.83 -9.02
N ASP A 249 2.35 6.84 -9.70
CA ASP A 249 1.12 7.39 -9.15
C ASP A 249 0.60 6.47 -8.04
N VAL A 250 0.12 7.08 -6.97
CA VAL A 250 -0.52 6.42 -5.83
C VAL A 250 -1.97 6.86 -5.73
N ALA A 251 -2.82 6.03 -5.16
CA ALA A 251 -4.23 6.33 -5.02
C ALA A 251 -4.47 7.64 -4.26
N ARG A 252 -5.21 8.54 -4.89
CA ARG A 252 -5.61 9.84 -4.33
C ARG A 252 -7.00 9.82 -3.70
N ARG A 253 -7.70 8.69 -3.74
CA ARG A 253 -9.05 8.49 -3.20
C ARG A 253 -9.13 7.14 -2.49
N GLY A 254 -9.75 7.13 -1.32
CA GLY A 254 -9.83 5.97 -0.44
C GLY A 254 -8.60 5.81 0.45
N PHE A 255 -8.82 5.70 1.74
CA PHE A 255 -7.74 5.37 2.70
C PHE A 255 -7.30 3.92 2.54
N ALA A 256 -8.26 3.00 2.42
CA ALA A 256 -8.05 1.56 2.29
C ALA A 256 -7.02 1.01 3.29
N PHE A 257 -7.13 1.43 4.56
CA PHE A 257 -6.28 0.85 5.61
C PHE A 257 -6.44 -0.67 5.59
N SER A 258 -5.32 -1.38 5.57
CA SER A 258 -5.29 -2.83 5.34
C SER A 258 -4.70 -3.61 6.51
N TYR A 259 -3.94 -2.96 7.39
CA TYR A 259 -3.22 -3.63 8.46
C TYR A 259 -3.33 -2.91 9.81
N PRO A 260 -3.44 -3.67 10.92
CA PRO A 260 -3.81 -5.09 10.98
C PRO A 260 -5.31 -5.27 10.66
N ALA A 261 -5.73 -6.41 10.11
CA ALA A 261 -7.11 -6.63 9.67
C ALA A 261 -8.15 -6.41 10.78
N ALA A 262 -7.82 -6.74 12.04
CA ALA A 262 -8.72 -6.58 13.18
C ALA A 262 -8.99 -5.12 13.55
N LEU A 263 -8.03 -4.20 13.29
CA LEU A 263 -8.16 -2.76 13.53
C LEU A 263 -7.27 -2.02 12.51
N PRO A 264 -7.75 -1.81 11.28
CA PRO A 264 -6.91 -1.27 10.22
C PRO A 264 -6.52 0.18 10.49
N VAL A 265 -5.22 0.44 10.62
CA VAL A 265 -4.66 1.77 10.91
C VAL A 265 -3.64 2.25 9.88
N ALA A 266 -3.14 1.35 9.02
CA ALA A 266 -2.18 1.69 7.99
C ALA A 266 -2.51 0.95 6.68
N ARG A 267 -2.31 1.61 5.53
CA ARG A 267 -2.31 0.95 4.23
C ARG A 267 -0.87 0.60 3.87
N ILE A 268 -0.47 -0.63 4.13
CA ILE A 268 0.85 -1.15 3.75
C ILE A 268 0.79 -2.02 2.50
N ASP A 269 -0.41 -2.44 2.12
CA ASP A 269 -0.75 -3.12 0.89
C ASP A 269 -1.01 -2.09 -0.20
N GLN A 270 -0.11 -2.00 -1.17
CA GLN A 270 -0.07 -0.91 -2.13
C GLN A 270 -0.42 -1.36 -3.55
N VAL A 271 -1.10 -0.47 -4.27
CA VAL A 271 -1.21 -0.49 -5.72
C VAL A 271 -0.70 0.85 -6.24
N MET A 272 0.32 0.81 -7.09
CA MET A 272 0.94 1.99 -7.68
C MET A 272 1.04 1.81 -9.20
N ALA A 273 1.06 2.91 -9.96
CA ALA A 273 1.12 2.87 -11.41
C ALA A 273 2.10 3.90 -11.98
N ARG A 274 2.73 3.58 -13.12
CA ARG A 274 3.52 4.51 -13.95
C ARG A 274 2.89 4.58 -15.33
N SER A 275 2.79 5.79 -15.90
CA SER A 275 2.07 6.08 -17.15
C SER A 275 0.65 5.50 -17.18
N ALA A 276 0.06 5.39 -16.02
CA ALA A 276 -1.30 4.97 -15.71
C ALA A 276 -1.69 5.61 -14.38
N ARG A 277 -2.97 5.64 -14.04
CA ARG A 277 -3.46 6.31 -12.84
C ARG A 277 -4.20 5.34 -11.92
N VAL A 278 -3.93 5.44 -10.62
CA VAL A 278 -4.68 4.73 -9.58
C VAL A 278 -5.83 5.64 -9.12
N ASP A 279 -7.03 5.41 -9.65
CA ASP A 279 -8.18 6.32 -9.44
C ASP A 279 -8.75 6.25 -8.03
N HIS A 280 -8.91 5.04 -7.50
CA HIS A 280 -9.52 4.79 -6.21
C HIS A 280 -9.07 3.46 -5.63
N VAL A 281 -8.86 3.44 -4.32
CA VAL A 281 -8.60 2.20 -3.56
C VAL A 281 -9.65 2.00 -2.48
N ARG A 282 -9.95 0.75 -2.18
CA ARG A 282 -10.81 0.36 -1.06
C ARG A 282 -10.33 -0.95 -0.44
N ALA A 283 -10.46 -1.06 0.86
CA ALA A 283 -10.32 -2.35 1.53
C ALA A 283 -11.57 -3.22 1.21
N LEU A 284 -11.33 -4.50 1.01
CA LEU A 284 -12.39 -5.51 0.91
C LEU A 284 -12.64 -6.13 2.31
N PRO A 285 -13.73 -6.90 2.47
CA PRO A 285 -13.99 -7.62 3.71
C PRO A 285 -12.80 -8.50 4.13
N ALA A 286 -12.67 -8.69 5.45
CA ALA A 286 -11.64 -9.56 6.02
C ALA A 286 -11.79 -11.00 5.53
N THR A 287 -10.65 -11.63 5.27
CA THR A 287 -10.52 -13.06 4.96
C THR A 287 -9.91 -13.78 6.18
N GLY A 288 -9.20 -14.85 6.03
CA GLY A 288 -8.45 -15.48 7.13
C GLY A 288 -7.06 -14.87 7.41
N SER A 289 -6.72 -13.76 6.75
CA SER A 289 -5.43 -13.07 6.88
C SER A 289 -5.44 -11.99 7.95
N ASP A 290 -4.27 -11.66 8.48
CA ASP A 290 -4.03 -10.47 9.32
C ASP A 290 -3.96 -9.17 8.52
N HIS A 291 -4.07 -9.24 7.18
CA HIS A 291 -4.28 -8.12 6.27
C HIS A 291 -5.70 -8.10 5.72
N LEU A 292 -6.22 -6.91 5.37
CA LEU A 292 -7.40 -6.77 4.51
C LEU A 292 -6.97 -6.69 3.05
N PRO A 293 -7.69 -7.34 2.12
CA PRO A 293 -7.43 -7.19 0.71
C PRO A 293 -7.67 -5.74 0.26
N VAL A 294 -6.85 -5.25 -0.65
CA VAL A 294 -7.00 -3.91 -1.25
C VAL A 294 -7.38 -4.05 -2.72
N ALA A 295 -8.56 -3.53 -3.06
CA ALA A 295 -8.98 -3.38 -4.44
C ALA A 295 -8.66 -1.99 -4.95
N ALA A 296 -8.10 -1.89 -6.14
CA ALA A 296 -7.77 -0.65 -6.80
C ALA A 296 -8.29 -0.63 -8.23
N ARG A 297 -8.74 0.53 -8.66
CA ARG A 297 -9.05 0.77 -10.06
C ARG A 297 -7.90 1.54 -10.70
N VAL A 298 -7.33 0.96 -11.77
CA VAL A 298 -6.20 1.53 -12.51
C VAL A 298 -6.67 1.87 -13.91
N THR A 299 -6.62 3.14 -14.29
CA THR A 299 -6.87 3.60 -15.65
C THR A 299 -5.56 3.68 -16.41
N LEU A 300 -5.49 2.93 -17.52
CA LEU A 300 -4.35 2.94 -18.44
C LEU A 300 -4.38 4.19 -19.32
N GLY A 301 -3.21 4.74 -19.63
CA GLY A 301 -3.05 5.93 -20.46
C GLY A 301 -3.25 5.68 -21.95
#